data_0f674483c7b1ddea03a0f12ba51ec231
#
_entry.id   0f674483c7b1ddea03a0f12ba51ec231
#
_cell.length_a   1.000
_cell.length_b   1.000
_cell.length_c   1.000
_cell.angle_alpha   90.00
_cell.angle_beta   90.00
_cell.angle_gamma   90.00
#
_symmetry.space_group_name_H-M   'P 1'
#
loop_
_entity.id
_entity.type
_entity.pdbx_description
1 polymer ?
#
loop_
_entity_poly.entity_id
_entity_poly.type
_entity_poly.pdbx_seq_one_letter_code
_entity_poly.pdbx_strand_id
1 'polypeptide(L)'
;KPSNKKKFTDVINIGIGGSDLGPKMVTSALHPYHDGPKCHFVSNVDSADLQDTLKNLDPENTLIVIASKTFTTIETITNARTAIQWLEAHLSHNISNHLVAISSNTKEVKKYGITSDRIFEFSYSVGGRYSLWGPIGLPILLALGERKFLDFLSGAEEMDNHFFNKRLDENLPVLLAMTSIWHRNICRYSTR
;
A
#
# COMPACT_ATOMS: atom_id res chain seq x y z
N LYS A 1 16.65 -7.07 2.93
CA LYS A 1 17.89 -6.30 3.19
C LYS A 1 18.61 -6.11 1.86
N PRO A 2 19.25 -4.97 1.60
CA PRO A 2 20.10 -4.77 0.44
C PRO A 2 21.26 -5.76 0.43
N SER A 3 21.85 -5.98 -0.74
CA SER A 3 22.93 -6.96 -0.94
C SER A 3 24.17 -6.72 -0.08
N ASN A 4 24.40 -5.46 0.30
CA ASN A 4 25.56 -5.03 1.12
C ASN A 4 25.35 -5.12 2.64
N LYS A 5 24.31 -5.85 3.11
CA LYS A 5 23.90 -5.97 4.52
C LYS A 5 23.42 -4.67 5.20
N LYS A 6 23.34 -3.56 4.48
CA LYS A 6 22.72 -2.33 4.99
C LYS A 6 21.19 -2.50 5.10
N LYS A 7 20.53 -1.56 5.74
CA LYS A 7 19.07 -1.49 5.76
C LYS A 7 18.58 -0.68 4.57
N PHE A 8 17.42 -1.00 4.04
CA PHE A 8 16.72 -0.09 3.12
C PHE A 8 16.38 1.20 3.86
N THR A 9 16.69 2.33 3.25
CA THR A 9 16.35 3.67 3.75
C THR A 9 15.10 4.20 3.10
N ASP A 10 14.80 3.71 1.91
CA ASP A 10 13.67 4.16 1.10
C ASP A 10 12.86 3.00 0.54
N VAL A 11 11.55 3.19 0.48
CA VAL A 11 10.58 2.28 -0.12
C VAL A 11 9.76 3.03 -1.15
N ILE A 12 9.71 2.54 -2.38
CA ILE A 12 8.82 3.08 -3.40
C ILE A 12 7.62 2.13 -3.54
N ASN A 13 6.43 2.60 -3.20
CA ASN A 13 5.19 1.88 -3.46
C ASN A 13 4.63 2.31 -4.81
N ILE A 14 4.60 1.39 -5.77
CA ILE A 14 4.03 1.60 -7.11
C ILE A 14 2.68 0.91 -7.16
N GLY A 15 1.61 1.70 -7.16
CA GLY A 15 0.24 1.21 -7.16
C GLY A 15 -0.73 2.34 -7.51
N ILE A 16 -2.00 2.01 -7.79
CA ILE A 16 -3.03 2.99 -8.10
C ILE A 16 -4.31 2.69 -7.31
N GLY A 17 -5.11 3.70 -7.04
CA GLY A 17 -6.38 3.57 -6.33
C GLY A 17 -6.20 2.97 -4.93
N GLY A 18 -6.84 1.83 -4.66
CA GLY A 18 -6.74 1.16 -3.35
C GLY A 18 -5.34 0.68 -2.98
N SER A 19 -4.47 0.48 -3.96
CA SER A 19 -3.06 0.09 -3.73
C SER A 19 -2.13 1.28 -3.45
N ASP A 20 -2.63 2.51 -3.53
CA ASP A 20 -1.89 3.76 -3.27
C ASP A 20 -2.51 4.55 -2.12
N LEU A 21 -3.78 4.94 -2.25
CA LEU A 21 -4.41 5.96 -1.43
C LEU A 21 -4.44 5.61 0.06
N GLY A 22 -4.81 4.37 0.41
CA GLY A 22 -4.87 3.93 1.80
C GLY A 22 -3.49 3.97 2.47
N PRO A 23 -2.50 3.25 1.94
CA PRO A 23 -1.13 3.28 2.47
C PRO A 23 -0.52 4.69 2.52
N LYS A 24 -0.69 5.50 1.48
CA LYS A 24 -0.21 6.88 1.42
C LYS A 24 -0.83 7.77 2.51
N MET A 25 -2.14 7.68 2.67
CA MET A 25 -2.87 8.42 3.70
C MET A 25 -2.38 8.06 5.10
N VAL A 26 -2.28 6.76 5.41
CA VAL A 26 -1.90 6.30 6.75
C VAL A 26 -0.43 6.61 7.07
N THR A 27 0.48 6.38 6.13
CA THR A 27 1.89 6.75 6.32
C THR A 27 2.05 8.25 6.53
N SER A 28 1.30 9.08 5.79
CA SER A 28 1.33 10.52 5.97
C SER A 28 0.77 10.95 7.33
N ALA A 29 -0.39 10.41 7.74
CA ALA A 29 -1.04 10.73 9.01
C ALA A 29 -0.20 10.30 10.23
N LEU A 30 0.49 9.17 10.12
CA LEU A 30 1.30 8.59 11.19
C LEU A 30 2.79 8.94 11.08
N HIS A 31 3.15 9.91 10.25
CA HIS A 31 4.53 10.34 10.04
C HIS A 31 5.33 10.60 11.34
N PRO A 32 4.76 11.22 12.40
CA PRO A 32 5.48 11.43 13.67
C PRO A 32 5.91 10.13 14.37
N TYR A 33 5.35 9.00 13.99
CA TYR A 33 5.61 7.69 14.61
C TYR A 33 6.54 6.80 13.77
N HIS A 34 7.05 7.30 12.64
CA HIS A 34 7.95 6.53 11.78
C HIS A 34 9.29 6.26 12.47
N ASP A 35 9.77 5.01 12.35
CA ASP A 35 11.11 4.58 12.75
C ASP A 35 11.74 3.62 11.71
N GLY A 36 11.06 3.40 10.60
CA GLY A 36 11.49 2.63 9.43
C GLY A 36 11.94 3.49 8.24
N PRO A 37 12.02 2.90 7.04
CA PRO A 37 12.39 3.58 5.82
C PRO A 37 11.36 4.64 5.41
N LYS A 38 11.81 5.64 4.67
CA LYS A 38 10.94 6.65 4.07
C LYS A 38 10.14 6.02 2.93
N CYS A 39 8.82 6.20 2.95
CA CYS A 39 7.93 5.70 1.92
C CYS A 39 7.61 6.77 0.88
N HIS A 40 7.79 6.41 -0.38
CA HIS A 40 7.43 7.19 -1.56
C HIS A 40 6.30 6.47 -2.29
N PHE A 41 5.35 7.22 -2.85
CA PHE A 41 4.17 6.67 -3.50
C PHE A 41 4.08 7.18 -4.93
N VAL A 42 4.10 6.26 -5.89
CA VAL A 42 4.02 6.54 -7.32
C VAL A 42 2.76 5.88 -7.86
N SER A 43 1.81 6.70 -8.27
CA SER A 43 0.50 6.24 -8.76
C SER A 43 0.15 6.77 -10.15
N ASN A 44 0.78 7.85 -10.58
CA ASN A 44 0.52 8.42 -11.90
C ASN A 44 1.39 7.75 -12.97
N VAL A 45 0.85 7.57 -14.18
CA VAL A 45 1.58 7.09 -15.34
C VAL A 45 2.49 8.15 -15.95
N ASP A 46 2.31 9.42 -15.58
CA ASP A 46 3.22 10.48 -15.98
C ASP A 46 4.63 10.17 -15.46
N SER A 47 5.58 10.09 -16.40
CA SER A 47 6.97 9.75 -16.10
C SER A 47 7.63 10.74 -15.13
N ALA A 48 7.16 11.97 -15.04
CA ALA A 48 7.69 12.98 -14.12
C ALA A 48 7.53 12.54 -12.66
N ASP A 49 6.38 11.96 -12.28
CA ASP A 49 6.10 11.49 -10.90
C ASP A 49 7.16 10.46 -10.44
N LEU A 50 7.44 9.46 -11.29
CA LEU A 50 8.45 8.46 -11.00
C LEU A 50 9.87 9.02 -11.07
N GLN A 51 10.20 9.82 -12.10
CA GLN A 51 11.55 10.37 -12.28
C GLN A 51 11.95 11.31 -11.15
N ASP A 52 11.06 12.19 -10.72
CA ASP A 52 11.30 13.09 -9.59
C ASP A 52 11.49 12.31 -8.28
N THR A 53 10.75 11.21 -8.11
CA THR A 53 10.95 10.30 -6.97
C THR A 53 12.32 9.65 -7.01
N LEU A 54 12.73 9.07 -8.15
CA LEU A 54 13.99 8.32 -8.29
C LEU A 54 15.24 9.20 -8.19
N LYS A 55 15.15 10.48 -8.61
CA LYS A 55 16.28 11.41 -8.74
C LYS A 55 17.13 11.55 -7.48
N ASN A 56 16.53 11.44 -6.31
CA ASN A 56 17.19 11.66 -5.03
C ASN A 56 17.37 10.36 -4.22
N LEU A 57 17.14 9.19 -4.81
CA LEU A 57 17.23 7.91 -4.14
C LEU A 57 18.53 7.18 -4.48
N ASP A 58 19.04 6.46 -3.50
CA ASP A 58 20.15 5.52 -3.68
C ASP A 58 19.60 4.14 -4.05
N PRO A 59 19.89 3.62 -5.26
CA PRO A 59 19.42 2.30 -5.69
C PRO A 59 19.81 1.17 -4.73
N GLU A 60 21.01 1.23 -4.15
CA GLU A 60 21.51 0.22 -3.19
C GLU A 60 20.68 0.13 -1.90
N ASN A 61 20.00 1.20 -1.53
CA ASN A 61 19.24 1.31 -0.28
C ASN A 61 17.73 1.47 -0.52
N THR A 62 17.26 1.29 -1.76
CA THR A 62 15.86 1.44 -2.14
C THR A 62 15.18 0.09 -2.35
N LEU A 63 14.00 -0.10 -1.76
CA LEU A 63 13.09 -1.23 -1.99
C LEU A 63 11.91 -0.79 -2.88
N ILE A 64 11.59 -1.54 -3.91
CA ILE A 64 10.42 -1.31 -4.77
C ILE A 64 9.32 -2.31 -4.39
N VAL A 65 8.17 -1.79 -4.03
CA VAL A 65 6.94 -2.55 -3.76
C VAL A 65 5.96 -2.31 -4.90
N ILE A 66 5.65 -3.35 -5.68
CA ILE A 66 4.71 -3.30 -6.80
C ILE A 66 3.38 -3.85 -6.32
N ALA A 67 2.41 -2.97 -6.13
CA ALA A 67 1.11 -3.30 -5.54
C ALA A 67 0.00 -3.23 -6.60
N SER A 68 -0.49 -4.39 -7.05
CA SER A 68 -1.60 -4.48 -7.99
C SER A 68 -2.34 -5.81 -7.85
N LYS A 69 -3.64 -5.76 -7.63
CA LYS A 69 -4.50 -6.94 -7.44
C LYS A 69 -4.36 -7.93 -8.60
N THR A 70 -4.48 -7.45 -9.84
CA THR A 70 -4.42 -8.26 -11.06
C THR A 70 -3.01 -8.39 -11.64
N PHE A 71 -2.12 -7.50 -11.25
CA PHE A 71 -0.79 -7.32 -11.81
C PHE A 71 -0.78 -7.06 -13.34
N THR A 72 -1.87 -6.43 -13.82
CA THR A 72 -2.08 -6.07 -15.23
C THR A 72 -2.48 -4.60 -15.41
N THR A 73 -2.59 -3.84 -14.33
CA THR A 73 -2.92 -2.40 -14.37
C THR A 73 -1.82 -1.65 -15.10
N ILE A 74 -2.15 -1.03 -16.22
CA ILE A 74 -1.17 -0.51 -17.18
C ILE A 74 -0.25 0.55 -16.57
N GLU A 75 -0.79 1.45 -15.75
CA GLU A 75 -0.04 2.50 -15.06
C GLU A 75 0.98 1.90 -14.09
N THR A 76 0.53 0.97 -13.25
CA THR A 76 1.39 0.28 -12.27
C THR A 76 2.50 -0.49 -12.98
N ILE A 77 2.18 -1.23 -14.04
CA ILE A 77 3.15 -2.06 -14.75
C ILE A 77 4.15 -1.20 -15.54
N THR A 78 3.72 -0.08 -16.12
CA THR A 78 4.61 0.85 -16.83
C THR A 78 5.61 1.45 -15.84
N ASN A 79 5.16 1.97 -14.72
CA ASN A 79 6.03 2.53 -13.68
C ASN A 79 6.96 1.45 -13.08
N ALA A 80 6.44 0.24 -12.84
CA ALA A 80 7.23 -0.86 -12.31
C ALA A 80 8.39 -1.24 -13.26
N ARG A 81 8.15 -1.33 -14.58
CA ARG A 81 9.19 -1.60 -15.56
C ARG A 81 10.27 -0.52 -15.56
N THR A 82 9.88 0.75 -15.53
CA THR A 82 10.83 1.87 -15.48
C THR A 82 11.67 1.83 -14.21
N ALA A 83 11.05 1.55 -13.06
CA ALA A 83 11.76 1.44 -11.79
C ALA A 83 12.70 0.23 -11.75
N ILE A 84 12.32 -0.90 -12.35
CA ILE A 84 13.18 -2.08 -12.50
C ILE A 84 14.39 -1.74 -13.38
N GLN A 85 14.18 -1.10 -14.55
CA GLN A 85 15.26 -0.65 -15.42
C GLN A 85 16.23 0.32 -14.71
N TRP A 86 15.71 1.20 -13.88
CA TRP A 86 16.53 2.07 -13.06
C TRP A 86 17.42 1.28 -12.09
N LEU A 87 16.91 0.25 -11.41
CA LEU A 87 17.75 -0.62 -10.57
C LEU A 87 18.81 -1.35 -11.41
N GLU A 88 18.42 -1.93 -12.55
CA GLU A 88 19.32 -2.68 -13.43
C GLU A 88 20.45 -1.80 -13.99
N ALA A 89 20.18 -0.53 -14.27
CA ALA A 89 21.17 0.42 -14.77
C ALA A 89 22.20 0.84 -13.72
N HIS A 90 21.86 0.77 -12.42
CA HIS A 90 22.71 1.27 -11.34
C HIS A 90 23.33 0.16 -10.48
N LEU A 91 22.72 -1.03 -10.46
CA LEU A 91 23.20 -2.16 -9.64
C LEU A 91 23.88 -3.21 -10.51
N SER A 92 25.09 -3.59 -10.14
CA SER A 92 25.88 -4.61 -10.84
C SER A 92 25.56 -6.05 -10.40
N HIS A 93 24.61 -6.24 -9.48
CA HIS A 93 24.20 -7.51 -8.90
C HIS A 93 22.73 -7.80 -9.12
N ASN A 94 22.27 -8.98 -8.71
CA ASN A 94 20.88 -9.38 -8.86
C ASN A 94 19.95 -8.46 -8.05
N ILE A 95 19.05 -7.78 -8.75
CA ILE A 95 18.08 -6.82 -8.20
C ILE A 95 16.89 -7.48 -7.47
N SER A 96 16.75 -8.80 -7.52
CA SER A 96 15.59 -9.50 -6.95
C SER A 96 15.37 -9.17 -5.46
N ASN A 97 16.46 -8.84 -4.75
CA ASN A 97 16.40 -8.42 -3.34
C ASN A 97 15.77 -7.04 -3.14
N HIS A 98 15.68 -6.24 -4.17
CA HIS A 98 15.11 -4.90 -4.17
C HIS A 98 13.64 -4.86 -4.62
N LEU A 99 13.07 -6.02 -4.99
CA LEU A 99 11.71 -6.12 -5.51
C LEU A 99 10.81 -6.91 -4.57
N VAL A 100 9.62 -6.40 -4.36
CA VAL A 100 8.51 -7.08 -3.66
C VAL A 100 7.23 -6.85 -4.45
N ALA A 101 6.39 -7.86 -4.56
CA ALA A 101 5.07 -7.72 -5.16
C ALA A 101 3.95 -8.02 -4.17
N ILE A 102 2.86 -7.28 -4.30
CA ILE A 102 1.61 -7.52 -3.59
C ILE A 102 0.51 -7.73 -4.62
N SER A 103 0.01 -8.94 -4.75
CA SER A 103 -0.95 -9.29 -5.79
C SER A 103 -1.75 -10.55 -5.48
N SER A 104 -2.98 -10.61 -6.00
CA SER A 104 -3.76 -11.86 -6.05
C SER A 104 -3.40 -12.74 -7.25
N ASN A 105 -2.59 -12.23 -8.19
CA ASN A 105 -2.20 -12.93 -9.42
C ASN A 105 -0.71 -13.27 -9.43
N THR A 106 -0.33 -14.25 -8.63
CA THR A 106 1.06 -14.69 -8.47
C THR A 106 1.70 -15.20 -9.77
N LYS A 107 0.89 -15.69 -10.72
CA LYS A 107 1.38 -16.14 -12.03
C LYS A 107 1.93 -14.99 -12.86
N GLU A 108 1.23 -13.85 -12.89
CA GLU A 108 1.71 -12.66 -13.59
C GLU A 108 2.95 -12.08 -12.93
N VAL A 109 2.97 -12.03 -11.59
CA VAL A 109 4.13 -11.52 -10.82
C VAL A 109 5.42 -12.25 -11.18
N LYS A 110 5.38 -13.58 -11.30
CA LYS A 110 6.57 -14.41 -11.61
C LYS A 110 7.21 -14.06 -12.96
N LYS A 111 6.47 -13.51 -13.92
CA LYS A 111 7.01 -13.06 -15.22
C LYS A 111 7.98 -11.89 -15.11
N TYR A 112 7.98 -11.19 -13.97
CA TYR A 112 8.87 -10.06 -13.67
C TYR A 112 10.09 -10.46 -12.83
N GLY A 113 10.39 -11.77 -12.71
CA GLY A 113 11.56 -12.27 -11.99
C GLY A 113 11.46 -12.16 -10.45
N ILE A 114 10.25 -11.86 -9.92
CA ILE A 114 10.02 -11.78 -8.48
C ILE A 114 9.79 -13.18 -7.93
N THR A 115 10.61 -13.59 -6.97
CA THR A 115 10.57 -14.92 -6.36
C THR A 115 9.39 -15.08 -5.40
N SER A 116 8.95 -16.30 -5.18
CA SER A 116 7.73 -16.58 -4.40
C SER A 116 7.79 -16.11 -2.95
N ASP A 117 8.98 -16.07 -2.34
CA ASP A 117 9.24 -15.55 -0.99
C ASP A 117 9.11 -14.02 -0.88
N ARG A 118 8.97 -13.33 -2.02
CA ARG A 118 8.81 -11.88 -2.13
C ARG A 118 7.44 -11.48 -2.69
N ILE A 119 6.51 -12.42 -2.76
CA ILE A 119 5.14 -12.17 -3.21
C ILE A 119 4.22 -12.26 -2.00
N PHE A 120 3.59 -11.15 -1.67
CA PHE A 120 2.55 -11.08 -0.64
C PHE A 120 1.19 -11.23 -1.31
N GLU A 121 0.65 -12.44 -1.22
CA GLU A 121 -0.66 -12.75 -1.81
C GLU A 121 -1.80 -12.34 -0.88
N PHE A 122 -2.91 -11.90 -1.46
CA PHE A 122 -4.15 -11.63 -0.74
C PHE A 122 -5.37 -12.10 -1.53
N SER A 123 -6.48 -12.34 -0.83
CA SER A 123 -7.70 -12.88 -1.44
C SER A 123 -8.24 -11.98 -2.55
N TYR A 124 -8.69 -12.60 -3.63
CA TYR A 124 -9.34 -11.88 -4.73
C TYR A 124 -10.62 -11.14 -4.31
N SER A 125 -11.27 -11.56 -3.22
CA SER A 125 -12.45 -10.89 -2.65
C SER A 125 -12.12 -9.54 -2.00
N VAL A 126 -10.86 -9.31 -1.60
CA VAL A 126 -10.41 -8.06 -0.98
C VAL A 126 -9.96 -7.07 -2.04
N GLY A 127 -10.29 -5.80 -1.88
CA GLY A 127 -9.83 -4.76 -2.82
C GLY A 127 -10.30 -3.37 -2.44
N GLY A 128 -9.89 -2.37 -3.25
CA GLY A 128 -10.18 -0.97 -3.02
C GLY A 128 -9.65 -0.49 -1.65
N ARG A 129 -10.41 0.39 -1.01
CA ARG A 129 -10.03 0.97 0.29
C ARG A 129 -9.93 -0.03 1.45
N TYR A 130 -10.53 -1.21 1.33
CA TYR A 130 -10.51 -2.25 2.37
C TYR A 130 -9.22 -3.06 2.39
N SER A 131 -8.38 -2.95 1.37
CA SER A 131 -7.15 -3.74 1.21
C SER A 131 -6.01 -3.29 2.13
N LEU A 132 -6.06 -2.08 2.66
CA LEU A 132 -5.00 -1.51 3.50
C LEU A 132 -4.76 -2.29 4.81
N TRP A 133 -5.76 -3.02 5.29
CA TRP A 133 -5.68 -3.86 6.49
C TRP A 133 -4.90 -5.17 6.29
N GLY A 134 -4.61 -5.52 5.04
CA GLY A 134 -3.88 -6.71 4.65
C GLY A 134 -2.52 -6.39 3.99
N PRO A 135 -2.04 -7.24 3.08
CA PRO A 135 -0.72 -7.08 2.45
C PRO A 135 -0.47 -5.73 1.76
N ILE A 136 -1.50 -5.07 1.27
CA ILE A 136 -1.39 -3.69 0.71
C ILE A 136 -0.89 -2.69 1.76
N GLY A 137 -1.07 -2.97 3.05
CA GLY A 137 -0.52 -2.19 4.16
C GLY A 137 0.99 -2.36 4.39
N LEU A 138 1.71 -3.14 3.58
CA LEU A 138 3.15 -3.35 3.74
C LEU A 138 3.97 -2.05 3.86
N PRO A 139 3.74 -0.98 3.08
CA PRO A 139 4.45 0.29 3.28
C PRO A 139 4.24 0.88 4.67
N ILE A 140 3.03 0.74 5.22
CA ILE A 140 2.70 1.21 6.58
C ILE A 140 3.51 0.41 7.61
N LEU A 141 3.49 -0.92 7.49
CA LEU A 141 4.26 -1.81 8.35
C LEU A 141 5.76 -1.48 8.32
N LEU A 142 6.31 -1.23 7.13
CA LEU A 142 7.73 -0.89 6.96
C LEU A 142 8.07 0.46 7.58
N ALA A 143 7.19 1.46 7.45
CA ALA A 143 7.40 2.80 7.99
C ALA A 143 7.26 2.87 9.53
N LEU A 144 6.29 2.15 10.10
CA LEU A 144 5.96 2.22 11.53
C LEU A 144 6.69 1.16 12.37
N GLY A 145 7.07 0.03 11.75
CA GLY A 145 7.48 -1.17 12.46
C GLY A 145 6.29 -2.02 12.94
N GLU A 146 6.59 -3.27 13.27
CA GLU A 146 5.58 -4.31 13.57
C GLU A 146 4.61 -3.90 14.70
N ARG A 147 5.15 -3.45 15.85
CA ARG A 147 4.32 -3.14 17.01
C ARG A 147 3.28 -2.07 16.71
N LYS A 148 3.69 -0.94 16.15
CA LYS A 148 2.78 0.17 15.84
C LYS A 148 1.80 -0.18 14.72
N PHE A 149 2.19 -1.04 13.80
CA PHE A 149 1.28 -1.56 12.78
C PHE A 149 0.21 -2.47 13.39
N LEU A 150 0.55 -3.31 14.36
CA LEU A 150 -0.43 -4.12 15.10
C LEU A 150 -1.36 -3.24 15.94
N ASP A 151 -0.85 -2.20 16.59
CA ASP A 151 -1.68 -1.20 17.29
C ASP A 151 -2.67 -0.52 16.33
N PHE A 152 -2.24 -0.21 15.12
CA PHE A 152 -3.11 0.33 14.06
C PHE A 152 -4.20 -0.66 13.65
N LEU A 153 -3.88 -1.94 13.49
CA LEU A 153 -4.85 -2.99 13.17
C LEU A 153 -5.85 -3.21 14.32
N SER A 154 -5.39 -3.12 15.57
CA SER A 154 -6.29 -3.29 16.73
C SER A 154 -7.36 -2.22 16.81
N GLY A 155 -7.09 -1.00 16.38
CA GLY A 155 -8.11 0.05 16.27
C GLY A 155 -9.23 -0.29 15.27
N ALA A 156 -8.90 -0.96 14.17
CA ALA A 156 -9.89 -1.47 13.23
C ALA A 156 -10.70 -2.64 13.83
N GLU A 157 -10.04 -3.56 14.54
CA GLU A 157 -10.68 -4.67 15.24
C GLU A 157 -11.65 -4.17 16.33
N GLU A 158 -11.30 -3.12 17.06
CA GLU A 158 -12.21 -2.50 18.03
C GLU A 158 -13.50 -1.99 17.37
N MET A 159 -13.41 -1.39 16.18
CA MET A 159 -14.58 -0.92 15.45
C MET A 159 -15.41 -2.08 14.90
N ASP A 160 -14.79 -3.16 14.44
CA ASP A 160 -15.49 -4.38 14.02
C ASP A 160 -16.24 -5.00 15.20
N ASN A 161 -15.59 -5.12 16.36
CA ASN A 161 -16.22 -5.62 17.58
C ASN A 161 -17.38 -4.71 18.05
N HIS A 162 -17.21 -3.39 17.94
CA HIS A 162 -18.27 -2.43 18.22
C HIS A 162 -19.47 -2.65 17.29
N PHE A 163 -19.23 -2.81 15.98
CA PHE A 163 -20.28 -3.03 14.99
C PHE A 163 -21.08 -4.32 15.25
N PHE A 164 -20.39 -5.42 15.57
CA PHE A 164 -21.05 -6.73 15.77
C PHE A 164 -21.74 -6.88 17.11
N ASN A 165 -21.28 -6.18 18.16
CA ASN A 165 -21.75 -6.45 19.52
C ASN A 165 -22.62 -5.36 20.12
N LYS A 166 -22.60 -4.12 19.57
CA LYS A 166 -23.42 -3.02 20.10
C LYS A 166 -24.85 -3.10 19.61
N ARG A 167 -25.78 -2.67 20.48
CA ARG A 167 -27.19 -2.46 20.11
C ARG A 167 -27.28 -1.43 18.99
N LEU A 168 -28.33 -1.49 18.17
CA LEU A 168 -28.49 -0.58 17.01
C LEU A 168 -28.51 0.90 17.38
N ASP A 169 -29.08 1.22 18.55
CA ASP A 169 -29.19 2.60 19.08
C ASP A 169 -27.88 3.13 19.72
N GLU A 170 -26.89 2.27 19.91
CA GLU A 170 -25.54 2.61 20.40
C GLU A 170 -24.45 2.35 19.34
N ASN A 171 -24.81 1.77 18.19
CA ASN A 171 -23.90 1.30 17.16
C ASN A 171 -23.49 2.46 16.22
N LEU A 172 -22.29 2.98 16.37
CA LEU A 172 -21.81 4.15 15.60
C LEU A 172 -21.93 4.00 14.08
N PRO A 173 -21.48 2.90 13.45
CA PRO A 173 -21.68 2.70 12.00
C PRO A 173 -23.15 2.68 11.58
N VAL A 174 -24.03 2.07 12.40
CA VAL A 174 -25.48 2.04 12.13
C VAL A 174 -26.07 3.45 12.25
N LEU A 175 -25.75 4.19 13.33
CA LEU A 175 -26.20 5.57 13.53
C LEU A 175 -25.75 6.49 12.39
N LEU A 176 -24.50 6.34 11.92
CA LEU A 176 -23.98 7.09 10.78
C LEU A 176 -24.75 6.77 9.49
N ALA A 177 -25.05 5.50 9.25
CA ALA A 177 -25.84 5.07 8.11
C ALA A 177 -27.27 5.63 8.16
N MET A 178 -27.91 5.54 9.32
CA MET A 178 -29.27 6.09 9.52
C MET A 178 -29.31 7.61 9.36
N THR A 179 -28.31 8.33 9.89
CA THR A 179 -28.17 9.78 9.69
C THR A 179 -28.01 10.12 8.20
N SER A 180 -27.23 9.33 7.47
CA SER A 180 -27.05 9.52 6.02
C SER A 180 -28.34 9.30 5.24
N ILE A 181 -29.12 8.28 5.62
CA ILE A 181 -30.45 7.99 5.02
C ILE A 181 -31.42 9.15 5.34
N TRP A 182 -31.44 9.61 6.59
CA TRP A 182 -32.25 10.73 7.02
C TRP A 182 -31.98 11.99 6.16
N HIS A 183 -30.71 12.40 6.07
CA HIS A 183 -30.34 13.59 5.31
C HIS A 183 -30.70 13.45 3.83
N ARG A 184 -30.39 12.29 3.22
CA ARG A 184 -30.59 12.09 1.79
C ARG A 184 -32.05 11.86 1.41
N ASN A 185 -32.75 10.97 2.11
CA ASN A 185 -34.04 10.48 1.71
C ASN A 185 -35.19 11.33 2.29
N ILE A 186 -35.05 11.84 3.52
CA ILE A 186 -36.10 12.61 4.22
C ILE A 186 -35.84 14.10 4.01
N CYS A 187 -34.66 14.62 4.34
CA CYS A 187 -34.34 16.02 4.15
C CYS A 187 -34.03 16.41 2.70
N ARG A 188 -33.78 15.41 1.84
CA ARG A 188 -33.47 15.58 0.39
C ARG A 188 -32.24 16.45 0.13
N TYR A 189 -31.23 16.39 1.03
CA TYR A 189 -29.97 17.06 0.81
C TYR A 189 -29.19 16.40 -0.32
N SER A 190 -28.56 17.20 -1.19
CA SER A 190 -27.77 16.72 -2.33
C SER A 190 -26.38 16.23 -1.92
N THR A 191 -25.86 16.70 -0.78
CA THR A 191 -24.55 16.34 -0.21
C THR A 191 -24.72 15.82 1.21
N ARG A 192 -23.69 15.08 1.69
CA ARG A 192 -23.60 14.58 3.06
C ARG A 192 -22.72 15.48 3.90
#